data_e4d224414d8d3e478260f7d73310c663
#
_entry.id   e4d224414d8d3e478260f7d73310c663
#
_cell.length_a   1.000
_cell.length_b   1.000
_cell.length_c   1.000
_cell.angle_alpha   90.00
_cell.angle_beta   90.00
_cell.angle_gamma   90.00
#
_symmetry.space_group_name_H-M   'P 1'
#
loop_
_entity.id
_entity.type
_entity.pdbx_description
1 polymer ?
#
loop_
_entity_poly.entity_id
_entity_poly.type
_entity_poly.pdbx_seq_one_letter_code
_entity_poly.pdbx_strand_id
1 'polypeptide(L)'
;MKRIILVIFISITNLYRQQLKNSEIMEFSNCLRLYDYQERKDMKIDIPKLIQLQIEDKAELIDIRFPEEVEAWKVGFAKNIPLNELPDRITELDKNKIIVTVCPHYDRASIARHYLTLIGFNSKYLVEGLLGLDEYLRGDKAKEFILSIKKQNL
;
A
#
# COMPACT_ATOMS: atom_id res chain seq x y z
N MET A 1 -29.04 34.92 21.68
CA MET A 1 -28.86 34.57 20.27
C MET A 1 -27.50 33.90 19.98
N LYS A 2 -26.33 34.46 20.30
CA LYS A 2 -24.98 33.87 20.00
C LYS A 2 -24.77 32.44 20.53
N ARG A 3 -25.24 32.09 21.75
CA ARG A 3 -25.11 30.75 22.34
C ARG A 3 -25.94 29.67 21.59
N ILE A 4 -27.12 30.02 21.10
CA ILE A 4 -28.01 29.11 20.37
C ILE A 4 -27.42 28.82 18.98
N ILE A 5 -26.88 29.83 18.30
CA ILE A 5 -26.22 29.67 16.99
C ILE A 5 -24.99 28.74 17.10
N LEU A 6 -24.18 28.87 18.15
CA LEU A 6 -23.02 28.05 18.41
C LEU A 6 -23.40 26.57 18.62
N VAL A 7 -24.45 26.29 19.41
CA VAL A 7 -24.94 24.93 19.68
C VAL A 7 -25.47 24.30 18.39
N ILE A 8 -26.22 25.05 17.58
CA ILE A 8 -26.73 24.56 16.28
C ILE A 8 -25.56 24.24 15.34
N PHE A 9 -24.54 25.10 15.27
CA PHE A 9 -23.36 24.87 14.42
C PHE A 9 -22.59 23.61 14.83
N ILE A 10 -22.36 23.40 16.14
CA ILE A 10 -21.71 22.20 16.67
C ILE A 10 -22.53 20.93 16.36
N SER A 11 -23.86 21.01 16.46
CA SER A 11 -24.74 19.88 16.16
C SER A 11 -24.71 19.51 14.68
N ILE A 12 -24.71 20.49 13.78
CA ILE A 12 -24.64 20.28 12.33
C ILE A 12 -23.27 19.66 11.93
N THR A 13 -22.17 20.19 12.50
CA THR A 13 -20.83 19.63 12.21
C THR A 13 -20.67 18.20 12.72
N ASN A 14 -21.24 17.86 13.88
CA ASN A 14 -21.24 16.50 14.40
C ASN A 14 -22.08 15.56 13.54
N LEU A 15 -23.26 15.99 13.09
CA LEU A 15 -24.13 15.22 12.20
C LEU A 15 -23.44 14.96 10.86
N TYR A 16 -22.79 15.96 10.29
CA TYR A 16 -22.03 15.83 9.04
C TYR A 16 -20.85 14.84 9.19
N ARG A 17 -20.07 14.95 10.28
CA ARG A 17 -19.01 13.97 10.58
C ARG A 17 -19.54 12.55 10.73
N GLN A 18 -20.69 12.37 11.37
CA GLN A 18 -21.32 11.08 11.52
C GLN A 18 -21.78 10.51 10.17
N GLN A 19 -22.33 11.34 9.29
CA GLN A 19 -22.69 10.94 7.93
C GLN A 19 -21.48 10.50 7.10
N LEU A 20 -20.37 11.25 7.13
CA LEU A 20 -19.12 10.88 6.46
C LEU A 20 -18.61 9.54 6.97
N LYS A 21 -18.53 9.37 8.28
CA LYS A 21 -18.09 8.11 8.89
C LYS A 21 -18.97 6.92 8.50
N ASN A 22 -20.29 7.13 8.41
CA ASN A 22 -21.22 6.08 7.99
C ASN A 22 -21.05 5.73 6.50
N SER A 23 -20.74 6.70 5.62
CA SER A 23 -20.47 6.45 4.20
C SER A 23 -19.17 5.66 4.02
N GLU A 24 -18.10 5.99 4.73
CA GLU A 24 -16.82 5.26 4.71
C GLU A 24 -16.99 3.81 5.19
N ILE A 25 -17.73 3.60 6.27
CA ILE A 25 -18.06 2.26 6.76
C ILE A 25 -18.87 1.47 5.71
N MET A 26 -19.79 2.12 5.01
CA MET A 26 -20.60 1.49 3.97
C MET A 26 -19.74 1.08 2.77
N GLU A 27 -18.78 1.90 2.34
CA GLU A 27 -17.85 1.57 1.27
C GLU A 27 -16.99 0.36 1.62
N PHE A 28 -16.41 0.32 2.82
CA PHE A 28 -15.65 -0.82 3.29
C PHE A 28 -16.50 -2.09 3.40
N SER A 29 -17.72 -1.98 3.92
CA SER A 29 -18.66 -3.12 4.00
C SER A 29 -19.03 -3.66 2.63
N ASN A 30 -19.19 -2.82 1.62
CA ASN A 30 -19.46 -3.23 0.25
C ASN A 30 -18.25 -3.97 -0.36
N CYS A 31 -17.05 -3.48 -0.11
CA CYS A 31 -15.83 -4.17 -0.52
C CYS A 31 -15.74 -5.58 0.07
N LEU A 32 -16.06 -5.74 1.36
CA LEU A 32 -16.07 -7.07 2.00
C LEU A 32 -17.12 -8.01 1.43
N ARG A 33 -18.31 -7.50 1.05
CA ARG A 33 -19.37 -8.32 0.41
C ARG A 33 -18.97 -8.83 -0.97
N LEU A 34 -18.11 -8.09 -1.67
CA LEU A 34 -17.61 -8.46 -3.00
C LEU A 34 -16.37 -9.37 -2.94
N TYR A 35 -15.85 -9.64 -1.74
CA TYR A 35 -14.66 -10.47 -1.57
C TYR A 35 -14.96 -11.93 -1.90
N ASP A 36 -14.29 -12.45 -2.93
CA ASP A 36 -14.41 -13.82 -3.42
C ASP A 36 -13.05 -14.53 -3.57
N TYR A 37 -13.05 -15.73 -4.16
CA TYR A 37 -11.83 -16.47 -4.43
C TYR A 37 -10.92 -15.82 -5.47
N GLN A 38 -11.47 -15.03 -6.39
CA GLN A 38 -10.68 -14.30 -7.38
C GLN A 38 -9.96 -13.13 -6.69
N GLU A 39 -10.69 -12.33 -5.90
CA GLU A 39 -10.10 -11.24 -5.10
C GLU A 39 -9.01 -11.76 -4.16
N ARG A 40 -9.25 -12.94 -3.53
CA ARG A 40 -8.25 -13.61 -2.69
C ARG A 40 -6.95 -13.95 -3.42
N LYS A 41 -7.00 -14.20 -4.72
CA LYS A 41 -5.80 -14.42 -5.57
C LYS A 41 -5.20 -13.09 -6.01
N ASP A 42 -6.03 -12.18 -6.47
CA ASP A 42 -5.61 -10.92 -7.09
C ASP A 42 -4.97 -9.95 -6.10
N MET A 43 -5.34 -10.03 -4.83
CA MET A 43 -4.74 -9.21 -3.78
C MET A 43 -3.25 -9.52 -3.51
N LYS A 44 -2.73 -10.61 -4.03
CA LYS A 44 -1.40 -11.18 -3.72
C LYS A 44 -0.45 -11.12 -4.90
N ILE A 45 0.83 -11.02 -4.59
CA ILE A 45 1.92 -11.20 -5.54
C ILE A 45 3.05 -11.97 -4.86
N ASP A 46 3.69 -12.89 -5.58
CA ASP A 46 4.90 -13.59 -5.16
C ASP A 46 6.17 -12.84 -5.59
N ILE A 47 7.30 -13.22 -5.02
CA ILE A 47 8.59 -12.58 -5.32
C ILE A 47 8.98 -12.69 -6.79
N PRO A 48 8.91 -13.86 -7.47
CA PRO A 48 9.27 -13.97 -8.89
C PRO A 48 8.48 -12.99 -9.77
N LYS A 49 7.17 -12.86 -9.52
CA LYS A 49 6.31 -11.94 -10.27
C LYS A 49 6.61 -10.48 -9.94
N LEU A 50 6.89 -10.14 -8.68
CA LEU A 50 7.34 -8.80 -8.30
C LEU A 50 8.63 -8.43 -9.05
N ILE A 51 9.64 -9.29 -9.02
CA ILE A 51 10.93 -9.07 -9.70
C ILE A 51 10.73 -8.83 -11.20
N GLN A 52 9.91 -9.66 -11.85
CA GLN A 52 9.57 -9.46 -13.27
C GLN A 52 8.97 -8.08 -13.52
N LEU A 53 7.97 -7.67 -12.73
CA LEU A 53 7.30 -6.39 -12.90
C LEU A 53 8.21 -5.19 -12.58
N GLN A 54 9.12 -5.32 -11.63
CA GLN A 54 10.14 -4.32 -11.32
C GLN A 54 11.13 -4.14 -12.49
N ILE A 55 11.58 -5.26 -13.09
CA ILE A 55 12.43 -5.23 -14.29
C ILE A 55 11.69 -4.60 -15.48
N GLU A 56 10.40 -4.79 -15.63
CA GLU A 56 9.57 -4.21 -16.68
C GLU A 56 9.10 -2.77 -16.39
N ASP A 57 9.50 -2.18 -15.29
CA ASP A 57 9.04 -0.87 -14.75
C ASP A 57 7.50 -0.76 -14.62
N LYS A 58 6.83 -1.89 -14.35
CA LYS A 58 5.37 -1.98 -14.23
C LYS A 58 4.86 -2.01 -12.78
N ALA A 59 5.75 -2.02 -11.81
CA ALA A 59 5.39 -2.02 -10.40
C ALA A 59 6.24 -1.06 -9.58
N GLU A 60 5.66 -0.51 -8.52
CA GLU A 60 6.36 0.19 -7.42
C GLU A 60 6.28 -0.65 -6.16
N LEU A 61 7.42 -0.87 -5.50
CA LEU A 61 7.49 -1.52 -4.20
C LEU A 61 7.46 -0.48 -3.09
N ILE A 62 6.43 -0.53 -2.25
CA ILE A 62 6.21 0.44 -1.17
C ILE A 62 6.38 -0.25 0.18
N ASP A 63 7.45 0.10 0.89
CA ASP A 63 7.70 -0.33 2.26
C ASP A 63 6.91 0.54 3.23
N ILE A 64 5.89 -0.07 3.88
CA ILE A 64 4.96 0.65 4.76
C ILE A 64 5.38 0.63 6.23
N ARG A 65 6.61 0.21 6.53
CA ARG A 65 7.15 0.20 7.88
C ARG A 65 7.43 1.62 8.39
N PHE A 66 7.51 1.75 9.72
CA PHE A 66 7.93 2.99 10.34
C PHE A 66 9.40 3.34 10.00
N PRO A 67 9.76 4.63 10.00
CA PRO A 67 11.12 5.07 9.60
C PRO A 67 12.23 4.38 10.39
N GLU A 68 12.05 4.15 11.68
CA GLU A 68 13.05 3.51 12.55
C GLU A 68 13.31 2.05 12.15
N GLU A 69 12.29 1.34 11.68
CA GLU A 69 12.44 -0.03 11.17
C GLU A 69 13.25 -0.03 9.86
N VAL A 70 13.00 0.96 9.00
CA VAL A 70 13.69 1.12 7.72
C VAL A 70 15.12 1.60 7.90
N GLU A 71 15.38 2.43 8.91
CA GLU A 71 16.74 2.84 9.29
C GLU A 71 17.57 1.65 9.77
N ALA A 72 16.96 0.73 10.53
CA ALA A 72 17.62 -0.47 11.01
C ALA A 72 18.05 -1.41 9.87
N TRP A 73 17.19 -1.60 8.87
CA TRP A 73 17.49 -2.34 7.63
C TRP A 73 16.46 -2.06 6.56
N LYS A 74 16.87 -2.12 5.28
CA LYS A 74 15.97 -1.84 4.15
C LYS A 74 16.36 -2.58 2.88
N VAL A 75 15.36 -2.78 2.00
CA VAL A 75 15.55 -3.16 0.60
C VAL A 75 15.71 -1.89 -0.23
N GLY A 76 16.88 -1.73 -0.88
CA GLY A 76 17.33 -0.46 -1.43
C GLY A 76 16.50 0.10 -2.61
N PHE A 77 15.66 -0.70 -3.24
CA PHE A 77 14.76 -0.27 -4.33
C PHE A 77 13.30 -0.08 -3.87
N ALA A 78 12.99 -0.31 -2.60
CA ALA A 78 11.68 -0.04 -2.04
C ALA A 78 11.58 1.43 -1.61
N LYS A 79 10.48 2.08 -1.99
CA LYS A 79 10.13 3.42 -1.50
C LYS A 79 9.45 3.30 -0.14
N ASN A 80 9.93 4.01 0.86
CA ASN A 80 9.28 4.01 2.17
C ASN A 80 8.18 5.06 2.26
N ILE A 81 6.97 4.60 2.50
CA ILE A 81 5.81 5.41 2.87
C ILE A 81 5.12 4.72 4.05
N PRO A 82 5.36 5.16 5.29
CA PRO A 82 4.78 4.55 6.48
C PRO A 82 3.25 4.44 6.40
N LEU A 83 2.69 3.37 6.93
CA LEU A 83 1.26 3.07 6.84
C LEU A 83 0.37 4.23 7.33
N ASN A 84 0.77 4.91 8.40
CA ASN A 84 0.06 6.06 8.96
C ASN A 84 0.19 7.34 8.12
N GLU A 85 1.21 7.44 7.25
CA GLU A 85 1.42 8.58 6.34
C GLU A 85 0.84 8.32 4.94
N LEU A 86 0.53 7.06 4.62
CA LEU A 86 0.08 6.66 3.29
C LEU A 86 -1.11 7.49 2.77
N PRO A 87 -2.14 7.82 3.56
CA PRO A 87 -3.27 8.64 3.10
C PRO A 87 -2.85 10.04 2.61
N ASP A 88 -1.86 10.64 3.24
CA ASP A 88 -1.39 12.00 2.91
C ASP A 88 -0.36 12.00 1.78
N ARG A 89 0.20 10.84 1.44
CA ARG A 89 1.30 10.69 0.47
C ARG A 89 0.91 9.88 -0.77
N ILE A 90 -0.37 9.64 -1.02
CA ILE A 90 -0.86 8.88 -2.18
C ILE A 90 -0.49 9.53 -3.52
N THR A 91 -0.27 10.85 -3.55
CA THR A 91 0.15 11.58 -4.75
C THR A 91 1.58 11.25 -5.19
N GLU A 92 2.35 10.59 -4.35
CA GLU A 92 3.70 10.11 -4.66
C GLU A 92 3.70 8.78 -5.43
N LEU A 93 2.54 8.13 -5.59
CA LEU A 93 2.38 6.82 -6.25
C LEU A 93 1.94 6.99 -7.71
N ASP A 94 2.53 6.20 -8.60
CA ASP A 94 2.13 6.17 -10.01
C ASP A 94 0.89 5.29 -10.21
N LYS A 95 -0.23 5.90 -10.62
CA LYS A 95 -1.49 5.20 -10.89
C LYS A 95 -1.43 4.24 -12.09
N ASN A 96 -0.42 4.37 -12.94
CA ASN A 96 -0.24 3.50 -14.09
C ASN A 96 0.53 2.22 -13.76
N LYS A 97 1.11 2.13 -12.55
CA LYS A 97 1.85 0.97 -12.07
C LYS A 97 1.06 0.16 -11.07
N ILE A 98 1.45 -1.10 -10.91
CA ILE A 98 0.97 -1.94 -9.81
C ILE A 98 1.69 -1.51 -8.54
N ILE A 99 0.96 -1.08 -7.53
CA ILE A 99 1.53 -0.72 -6.24
C ILE A 99 1.63 -1.98 -5.38
N VAL A 100 2.85 -2.42 -5.13
CA VAL A 100 3.09 -3.58 -4.27
C VAL A 100 3.50 -3.13 -2.89
N THR A 101 2.62 -3.34 -1.92
CA THR A 101 2.89 -3.00 -0.52
C THR A 101 3.64 -4.11 0.18
N VAL A 102 4.56 -3.75 1.08
CA VAL A 102 5.40 -4.71 1.80
C VAL A 102 5.69 -4.25 3.24
N CYS A 103 5.78 -5.21 4.15
CA CYS A 103 6.29 -5.08 5.51
C CYS A 103 7.12 -6.34 5.82
N PRO A 104 7.65 -6.57 7.03
CA PRO A 104 8.46 -7.76 7.31
C PRO A 104 7.79 -9.07 6.89
N HIS A 105 6.49 -9.19 7.14
CA HIS A 105 5.66 -10.32 6.71
C HIS A 105 4.60 -9.85 5.69
N TYR A 106 3.32 -9.76 6.07
CA TYR A 106 2.24 -9.33 5.16
C TYR A 106 1.08 -8.61 5.87
N ASP A 107 0.99 -8.65 7.19
CA ASP A 107 -0.12 -8.13 7.99
C ASP A 107 -0.42 -6.66 7.71
N ARG A 108 0.54 -5.77 7.97
CA ARG A 108 0.43 -4.32 7.70
C ARG A 108 0.33 -4.03 6.20
N ALA A 109 1.07 -4.78 5.37
CA ALA A 109 1.04 -4.63 3.92
C ALA A 109 -0.36 -4.94 3.34
N SER A 110 -1.08 -5.92 3.89
CA SER A 110 -2.45 -6.22 3.46
C SER A 110 -3.43 -5.09 3.80
N ILE A 111 -3.23 -4.37 4.92
CA ILE A 111 -4.02 -3.19 5.29
C ILE A 111 -3.78 -2.05 4.29
N ALA A 112 -2.50 -1.74 3.99
CA ALA A 112 -2.13 -0.72 3.02
C ALA A 112 -2.71 -1.03 1.62
N ARG A 113 -2.56 -2.28 1.17
CA ARG A 113 -3.14 -2.76 -0.10
C ARG A 113 -4.65 -2.53 -0.13
N HIS A 114 -5.36 -2.88 0.94
CA HIS A 114 -6.81 -2.73 1.01
C HIS A 114 -7.23 -1.26 0.85
N TYR A 115 -6.58 -0.37 1.60
CA TYR A 115 -6.78 1.07 1.47
C TYR A 115 -6.54 1.57 0.04
N LEU A 116 -5.41 1.23 -0.57
CA LEU A 116 -5.07 1.66 -1.93
C LEU A 116 -6.08 1.16 -2.97
N THR A 117 -6.58 -0.06 -2.82
CA THR A 117 -7.62 -0.60 -3.71
C THR A 117 -8.93 0.16 -3.59
N LEU A 118 -9.37 0.50 -2.37
CA LEU A 118 -10.59 1.28 -2.14
C LEU A 118 -10.54 2.65 -2.83
N ILE A 119 -9.36 3.28 -2.88
CA ILE A 119 -9.17 4.58 -3.54
C ILE A 119 -8.76 4.47 -5.02
N GLY A 120 -8.87 3.27 -5.62
CA GLY A 120 -8.77 3.03 -7.06
C GLY A 120 -7.38 2.76 -7.60
N PHE A 121 -6.40 2.38 -6.76
CA PHE A 121 -5.10 1.89 -7.23
C PHE A 121 -5.16 0.40 -7.55
N ASN A 122 -4.43 -0.02 -8.58
CA ASN A 122 -4.12 -1.44 -8.77
C ASN A 122 -3.05 -1.83 -7.75
N SER A 123 -3.47 -2.43 -6.64
CA SER A 123 -2.57 -2.73 -5.53
C SER A 123 -2.56 -4.20 -5.15
N LYS A 124 -1.38 -4.69 -4.79
CA LYS A 124 -1.13 -6.06 -4.30
C LYS A 124 -0.22 -5.99 -3.07
N TYR A 125 -0.24 -7.04 -2.24
CA TYR A 125 0.78 -7.19 -1.20
C TYR A 125 1.70 -8.37 -1.50
N LEU A 126 2.98 -8.24 -1.10
CA LEU A 126 3.97 -9.31 -1.25
C LEU A 126 3.73 -10.40 -0.20
N VAL A 127 3.48 -11.64 -0.65
CA VAL A 127 3.08 -12.76 0.23
C VAL A 127 4.19 -13.12 1.22
N GLU A 128 5.43 -13.14 0.75
CA GLU A 128 6.59 -13.55 1.56
C GLU A 128 7.15 -12.38 2.40
N GLY A 129 6.67 -11.17 2.17
CA GLY A 129 7.14 -9.96 2.83
C GLY A 129 8.60 -9.61 2.52
N LEU A 130 9.14 -8.64 3.28
CA LEU A 130 10.53 -8.21 3.13
C LEU A 130 11.52 -9.27 3.55
N LEU A 131 11.18 -10.11 4.52
CA LEU A 131 12.07 -11.18 4.98
C LEU A 131 12.27 -12.23 3.90
N GLY A 132 11.20 -12.64 3.21
CA GLY A 132 11.30 -13.54 2.06
C GLY A 132 12.01 -12.90 0.88
N LEU A 133 11.79 -11.61 0.64
CA LEU A 133 12.46 -10.87 -0.43
C LEU A 133 13.97 -10.74 -0.16
N ASP A 134 14.39 -10.48 1.07
CA ASP A 134 15.80 -10.45 1.47
C ASP A 134 16.46 -11.83 1.27
N GLU A 135 15.79 -12.90 1.70
CA GLU A 135 16.30 -14.27 1.49
C GLU A 135 16.40 -14.63 0.00
N TYR A 136 15.45 -14.20 -0.81
CA TYR A 136 15.44 -14.46 -2.25
C TYR A 136 16.56 -13.71 -2.99
N LEU A 137 16.77 -12.42 -2.63
CA LEU A 137 17.75 -11.54 -3.28
C LEU A 137 19.12 -11.61 -2.59
N ARG A 138 19.75 -12.81 -2.63
CA ARG A 138 21.11 -13.01 -2.15
C ARG A 138 22.06 -13.40 -3.27
N GLY A 139 23.33 -13.01 -3.14
CA GLY A 139 24.41 -13.37 -4.05
C GLY A 139 24.12 -12.96 -5.51
N ASP A 140 24.20 -13.92 -6.42
CA ASP A 140 24.08 -13.68 -7.86
C ASP A 140 22.68 -13.16 -8.26
N LYS A 141 21.62 -13.63 -7.60
CA LYS A 141 20.25 -13.14 -7.86
C LYS A 141 20.10 -11.63 -7.59
N ALA A 142 20.68 -11.13 -6.50
CA ALA A 142 20.68 -9.71 -6.21
C ALA A 142 21.44 -8.91 -7.27
N LYS A 143 22.63 -9.40 -7.66
CA LYS A 143 23.45 -8.77 -8.70
C LYS A 143 22.71 -8.72 -10.06
N GLU A 144 22.15 -9.82 -10.50
CA GLU A 144 21.41 -9.92 -11.76
C GLU A 144 20.21 -8.99 -11.78
N PHE A 145 19.43 -8.97 -10.71
CA PHE A 145 18.28 -8.08 -10.57
C PHE A 145 18.68 -6.60 -10.62
N ILE A 146 19.66 -6.17 -9.84
CA ILE A 146 20.12 -4.77 -9.82
C ILE A 146 20.69 -4.34 -11.17
N LEU A 147 21.41 -5.21 -11.85
CA LEU A 147 21.92 -4.91 -13.20
C LEU A 147 20.77 -4.77 -14.22
N SER A 148 19.71 -5.58 -14.08
CA SER A 148 18.54 -5.52 -14.96
C SER A 148 17.76 -4.22 -14.81
N ILE A 149 17.50 -3.75 -13.59
CA ILE A 149 16.83 -2.46 -13.36
C ILE A 149 17.68 -1.27 -13.84
N LYS A 150 18.99 -1.31 -13.64
CA LYS A 150 19.88 -0.22 -14.08
C LYS A 150 19.94 -0.08 -15.60
N LYS A 151 19.82 -1.18 -16.36
CA LYS A 151 19.81 -1.13 -17.82
C LYS A 151 18.57 -0.47 -18.40
N GLN A 152 17.44 -0.45 -17.68
CA GLN A 152 16.22 0.20 -18.15
C GLN A 152 16.21 1.71 -17.93
N ASN A 153 17.03 2.19 -16.98
CA ASN A 153 17.12 3.61 -16.64
C ASN A 153 18.22 4.35 -17.44
N LEU A 154 18.82 3.69 -18.45
CA LEU A 154 19.78 4.22 -19.43
C LEU A 154 19.15 4.37 -20.81
#